data_0288c6a4b7cd4b05518ff04fceb4f02b
#
_entry.id   0288c6a4b7cd4b05518ff04fceb4f02b
#
_cell.length_a   1.000
_cell.length_b   1.000
_cell.length_c   1.000
_cell.angle_alpha   90.00
_cell.angle_beta   90.00
_cell.angle_gamma   90.00
#
_symmetry.space_group_name_H-M   'P 1'
#
loop_
_entity.id
_entity.type
_entity.pdbx_description
1 polymer ?
#
loop_
_entity_poly.entity_id
_entity_poly.type
_entity_poly.pdbx_seq_one_letter_code
_entity_poly.pdbx_strand_id
1 'polypeptide(L)'
;MLMIFGATVALSSCGNKASKVKVYEAYELTAEKYAFAVAKENTALKDAANELLAELKNNGELEKIINSFFDGSAEFIYQNPVESVPTGADRANYLVVATNAYFPPFEYYEGDKITGVDMKIASLLAAKLGKTLYIYDMDFDAVITSVKEGKADIGMAGMTVNEERLKTIDFTEEYYESAQVLIVREDDTVFADCKSADDIIAKLGEQNADFKVGTQNGTTGYMFSAGDEDFGYDGFKNLTTNGYTTGALAVRDLANGKIDAVILDKQPAIMIAKSTNK
;
A
#
# COMPACT_ATOMS: atom_id res chain seq x y z
N MET A 1 -17.01 -62.70 27.80
CA MET A 1 -16.05 -61.65 28.17
C MET A 1 -15.47 -61.09 26.89
N LEU A 2 -16.07 -60.02 26.40
CA LEU A 2 -15.73 -59.43 25.09
C LEU A 2 -14.84 -58.16 25.37
N MET A 3 -13.60 -58.22 24.95
CA MET A 3 -12.67 -57.10 25.03
C MET A 3 -12.86 -56.20 23.78
N ILE A 4 -13.35 -55.00 23.99
CA ILE A 4 -13.42 -53.99 22.97
C ILE A 4 -12.10 -53.21 23.01
N PHE A 5 -11.27 -53.33 21.97
CA PHE A 5 -10.09 -52.50 21.74
C PHE A 5 -10.55 -51.17 21.14
N GLY A 6 -10.55 -50.13 21.97
CA GLY A 6 -10.75 -48.77 21.50
C GLY A 6 -9.46 -48.27 20.86
N ALA A 7 -9.43 -48.11 19.54
CA ALA A 7 -8.38 -47.42 18.83
C ALA A 7 -8.63 -45.92 18.98
N THR A 8 -7.86 -45.22 19.82
CA THR A 8 -7.79 -43.77 19.85
C THR A 8 -7.00 -43.29 18.64
N VAL A 9 -7.69 -42.79 17.61
CA VAL A 9 -7.07 -42.03 16.53
C VAL A 9 -6.70 -40.67 17.10
N ALA A 10 -5.43 -40.48 17.39
CA ALA A 10 -4.88 -39.15 17.68
C ALA A 10 -4.88 -38.36 16.37
N LEU A 11 -5.85 -37.45 16.21
CA LEU A 11 -5.81 -36.43 15.21
C LEU A 11 -4.67 -35.46 15.59
N SER A 12 -3.49 -35.68 15.02
CA SER A 12 -2.41 -34.70 15.02
C SER A 12 -2.88 -33.52 14.16
N SER A 13 -3.44 -32.51 14.80
CA SER A 13 -3.58 -31.19 14.19
C SER A 13 -2.16 -30.64 14.00
N CYS A 14 -1.55 -30.90 12.87
CA CYS A 14 -0.39 -30.16 12.41
C CYS A 14 -0.89 -28.76 12.00
N GLY A 15 -1.08 -27.89 12.97
CA GLY A 15 -1.11 -26.46 12.73
C GLY A 15 0.32 -26.06 12.32
N ASN A 16 0.58 -25.99 11.02
CA ASN A 16 1.81 -25.37 10.53
C ASN A 16 1.84 -23.94 11.11
N LYS A 17 2.81 -23.67 11.96
CA LYS A 17 3.07 -22.31 12.43
C LYS A 17 3.48 -21.50 11.18
N ALA A 18 2.87 -20.34 10.97
CA ALA A 18 3.25 -19.47 9.87
C ALA A 18 4.76 -19.20 9.91
N SER A 19 5.42 -19.27 8.77
CA SER A 19 6.84 -18.95 8.65
C SER A 19 7.07 -17.46 8.79
N LYS A 20 8.22 -17.07 9.32
CA LYS A 20 8.66 -15.68 9.26
C LYS A 20 8.97 -15.29 7.81
N VAL A 21 8.90 -14.01 7.54
CA VAL A 21 9.20 -13.44 6.24
C VAL A 21 10.37 -12.44 6.33
N LYS A 22 11.12 -12.29 5.24
CA LYS A 22 12.21 -11.32 5.09
C LYS A 22 11.97 -10.44 3.88
N VAL A 23 12.39 -9.17 3.96
CA VAL A 23 12.30 -8.17 2.90
C VAL A 23 13.68 -7.94 2.33
N TYR A 24 13.80 -7.93 1.01
CA TYR A 24 15.02 -7.51 0.30
C TYR A 24 15.04 -5.98 0.14
N GLU A 25 15.01 -5.26 1.28
CA GLU A 25 14.86 -3.80 1.35
C GLU A 25 15.98 -2.99 0.70
N ALA A 26 17.17 -3.57 0.54
CA ALA A 26 18.32 -2.94 -0.11
C ALA A 26 18.28 -3.02 -1.65
N TYR A 27 17.37 -3.82 -2.21
CA TYR A 27 17.29 -4.09 -3.65
C TYR A 27 15.96 -3.58 -4.21
N GLU A 28 15.97 -2.32 -4.62
CA GLU A 28 14.81 -1.62 -5.17
C GLU A 28 14.57 -2.05 -6.63
N LEU A 29 13.41 -2.68 -6.87
CA LEU A 29 13.04 -3.24 -8.18
C LEU A 29 12.54 -2.17 -9.15
N THR A 30 12.03 -1.05 -8.62
CA THR A 30 11.52 0.10 -9.38
C THR A 30 11.99 1.40 -8.74
N ALA A 31 11.77 2.53 -9.42
CA ALA A 31 11.90 3.87 -8.85
C ALA A 31 10.57 4.59 -9.01
N GLU A 32 9.98 5.01 -7.90
CA GLU A 32 8.63 5.55 -7.85
C GLU A 32 8.55 6.84 -7.04
N LYS A 33 7.54 7.65 -7.30
CA LYS A 33 7.30 8.88 -6.58
C LYS A 33 5.83 9.02 -6.27
N TYR A 34 5.51 9.32 -5.01
CA TYR A 34 4.15 9.49 -4.55
C TYR A 34 3.69 10.93 -4.65
N ALA A 35 2.45 11.10 -5.09
CA ALA A 35 1.73 12.36 -5.08
C ALA A 35 0.23 12.12 -4.82
N PHE A 36 -0.50 13.19 -4.53
CA PHE A 36 -1.94 13.12 -4.29
C PHE A 36 -2.71 13.32 -5.58
N ALA A 37 -3.70 12.48 -5.81
CA ALA A 37 -4.53 12.50 -7.01
C ALA A 37 -5.67 13.51 -6.89
N VAL A 38 -5.82 14.39 -7.87
CA VAL A 38 -6.85 15.43 -7.91
C VAL A 38 -7.55 15.41 -9.25
N ALA A 39 -8.86 15.65 -9.30
CA ALA A 39 -9.58 15.77 -10.56
C ALA A 39 -8.98 16.91 -11.42
N LYS A 40 -8.85 16.69 -12.74
CA LYS A 40 -8.18 17.64 -13.67
C LYS A 40 -8.79 19.04 -13.64
N GLU A 41 -10.08 19.12 -13.38
CA GLU A 41 -10.83 20.36 -13.30
C GLU A 41 -10.63 21.10 -11.95
N ASN A 42 -10.14 20.40 -10.92
CA ASN A 42 -10.01 20.95 -9.57
C ASN A 42 -8.62 21.57 -9.32
N THR A 43 -8.23 22.49 -10.18
CA THR A 43 -6.92 23.17 -10.11
C THR A 43 -6.73 23.93 -8.80
N ALA A 44 -7.79 24.52 -8.25
CA ALA A 44 -7.71 25.26 -6.99
C ALA A 44 -7.33 24.36 -5.80
N LEU A 45 -7.84 23.13 -5.74
CA LEU A 45 -7.45 22.15 -4.71
C LEU A 45 -6.02 21.67 -4.93
N LYS A 46 -5.63 21.41 -6.19
CA LYS A 46 -4.25 21.04 -6.53
C LYS A 46 -3.26 22.13 -6.10
N ASP A 47 -3.57 23.39 -6.40
CA ASP A 47 -2.72 24.53 -6.03
C ASP A 47 -2.59 24.66 -4.50
N ALA A 48 -3.71 24.56 -3.78
CA ALA A 48 -3.69 24.62 -2.30
C ALA A 48 -2.90 23.46 -1.67
N ALA A 49 -2.99 22.26 -2.25
CA ALA A 49 -2.21 21.10 -1.80
C ALA A 49 -0.71 21.28 -2.10
N ASN A 50 -0.36 21.81 -3.28
CA ASN A 50 1.02 22.12 -3.65
C ASN A 50 1.63 23.22 -2.77
N GLU A 51 0.87 24.27 -2.46
CA GLU A 51 1.29 25.29 -1.50
C GLU A 51 1.59 24.70 -0.13
N LEU A 52 0.70 23.82 0.38
CA LEU A 52 0.94 23.14 1.65
C LEU A 52 2.20 22.27 1.59
N LEU A 53 2.36 21.45 0.54
CA LEU A 53 3.54 20.60 0.37
C LEU A 53 4.83 21.43 0.31
N ALA A 54 4.81 22.58 -0.39
CA ALA A 54 5.95 23.51 -0.44
C ALA A 54 6.26 24.11 0.94
N GLU A 55 5.25 24.53 1.70
CA GLU A 55 5.40 24.99 3.08
C GLU A 55 6.05 23.94 3.98
N LEU A 56 5.52 22.69 3.94
CA LEU A 56 6.01 21.58 4.74
C LEU A 56 7.44 21.15 4.36
N LYS A 57 7.78 21.21 3.06
CA LYS A 57 9.15 20.94 2.58
C LYS A 57 10.12 22.03 3.05
N ASN A 58 9.76 23.30 2.85
CA ASN A 58 10.64 24.44 3.12
C ASN A 58 10.96 24.63 4.61
N ASN A 59 10.05 24.27 5.50
CA ASN A 59 10.25 24.37 6.96
C ASN A 59 10.72 23.06 7.61
N GLY A 60 10.91 21.97 6.82
CA GLY A 60 11.35 20.64 7.28
C GLY A 60 10.26 19.84 8.01
N GLU A 61 9.01 20.30 8.04
CA GLU A 61 7.93 19.56 8.70
C GLU A 61 7.52 18.31 7.91
N LEU A 62 7.62 18.30 6.58
CA LEU A 62 7.33 17.10 5.80
C LEU A 62 8.22 15.93 6.22
N GLU A 63 9.53 16.15 6.33
CA GLU A 63 10.48 15.13 6.75
C GLU A 63 10.22 14.68 8.19
N LYS A 64 9.88 15.58 9.10
CA LYS A 64 9.51 15.24 10.48
C LYS A 64 8.25 14.39 10.54
N ILE A 65 7.21 14.74 9.77
CA ILE A 65 5.98 13.93 9.68
C ILE A 65 6.35 12.52 9.21
N ILE A 66 7.03 12.39 8.07
CA ILE A 66 7.41 11.09 7.51
C ILE A 66 8.20 10.27 8.54
N ASN A 67 9.27 10.84 9.10
CA ASN A 67 10.14 10.14 10.04
C ASN A 67 9.39 9.69 11.30
N SER A 68 8.47 10.50 11.83
CA SER A 68 7.71 10.15 13.02
C SER A 68 6.81 8.93 12.84
N PHE A 69 6.24 8.74 11.64
CA PHE A 69 5.47 7.53 11.34
C PHE A 69 6.38 6.32 11.06
N PHE A 70 7.56 6.54 10.48
CA PHE A 70 8.49 5.47 10.18
C PHE A 70 9.16 4.90 11.43
N ASP A 71 9.48 5.74 12.41
CA ASP A 71 10.07 5.32 13.68
C ASP A 71 9.03 4.96 14.76
N GLY A 72 7.73 5.23 14.49
CA GLY A 72 6.62 4.94 15.38
C GLY A 72 6.43 5.94 16.51
N SER A 73 7.03 7.14 16.41
CA SER A 73 6.86 8.22 17.41
C SER A 73 5.66 9.13 17.15
N ALA A 74 4.99 8.97 16.00
CA ALA A 74 3.81 9.77 15.66
C ALA A 74 2.64 9.51 16.62
N GLU A 75 1.99 10.60 17.06
CA GLU A 75 0.81 10.53 17.93
C GLU A 75 -0.50 10.88 17.19
N PHE A 76 -0.43 11.11 15.87
CA PHE A 76 -1.60 11.50 15.08
C PHE A 76 -2.54 10.31 14.86
N ILE A 77 -3.78 10.46 15.31
CA ILE A 77 -4.87 9.50 15.10
C ILE A 77 -6.12 10.29 14.72
N TYR A 78 -6.87 9.80 13.74
CA TYR A 78 -8.07 10.45 13.22
C TYR A 78 -9.29 9.52 13.23
N GLN A 79 -10.43 10.09 13.55
CA GLN A 79 -11.73 9.44 13.44
C GLN A 79 -12.69 10.38 12.71
N ASN A 80 -13.41 9.86 11.73
CA ASN A 80 -14.41 10.65 11.02
C ASN A 80 -15.46 11.22 12.00
N PRO A 81 -15.82 12.50 11.85
CA PRO A 81 -16.82 13.13 12.73
C PRO A 81 -18.23 12.66 12.46
N VAL A 82 -18.48 12.01 11.33
CA VAL A 82 -19.78 11.44 10.89
C VAL A 82 -19.56 10.04 10.33
N GLU A 83 -20.60 9.19 10.41
CA GLU A 83 -20.50 7.77 10.01
C GLU A 83 -20.49 7.56 8.49
N SER A 84 -21.05 8.49 7.72
CA SER A 84 -21.18 8.36 6.27
C SER A 84 -20.61 9.55 5.54
N VAL A 85 -20.23 9.35 4.27
CA VAL A 85 -19.73 10.41 3.39
C VAL A 85 -20.73 11.57 3.37
N PRO A 86 -20.30 12.80 3.69
CA PRO A 86 -21.18 13.97 3.65
C PRO A 86 -21.76 14.21 2.26
N THR A 87 -23.05 14.53 2.21
CA THR A 87 -23.79 14.78 0.97
C THR A 87 -24.61 16.06 1.04
N GLY A 88 -25.21 16.48 -0.08
CA GLY A 88 -26.08 17.66 -0.13
C GLY A 88 -25.36 18.95 0.26
N ALA A 89 -26.03 19.80 1.03
CA ALA A 89 -25.49 21.12 1.44
C ALA A 89 -24.28 21.00 2.36
N ASP A 90 -24.18 19.95 3.16
CA ASP A 90 -23.06 19.75 4.10
C ASP A 90 -21.77 19.35 3.40
N ARG A 91 -21.84 18.79 2.19
CA ARG A 91 -20.67 18.30 1.43
C ARG A 91 -19.61 19.41 1.24
N ALA A 92 -20.02 20.65 1.05
CA ALA A 92 -19.11 21.77 0.84
C ALA A 92 -18.24 22.11 2.06
N ASN A 93 -18.68 21.73 3.26
CA ASN A 93 -17.95 21.96 4.52
C ASN A 93 -16.86 20.92 4.78
N TYR A 94 -16.78 19.88 3.95
CA TYR A 94 -15.83 18.80 4.14
C TYR A 94 -14.78 18.76 3.02
N LEU A 95 -13.58 18.33 3.39
CA LEU A 95 -12.59 17.77 2.48
C LEU A 95 -12.73 16.26 2.56
N VAL A 96 -13.26 15.66 1.50
CA VAL A 96 -13.41 14.18 1.41
C VAL A 96 -12.17 13.61 0.73
N VAL A 97 -11.42 12.83 1.48
CA VAL A 97 -10.18 12.19 1.05
C VAL A 97 -10.42 10.71 0.81
N ALA A 98 -10.27 10.25 -0.44
CA ALA A 98 -10.28 8.82 -0.77
C ALA A 98 -8.92 8.21 -0.45
N THR A 99 -8.93 7.05 0.21
CA THR A 99 -7.71 6.32 0.60
C THR A 99 -7.96 4.82 0.65
N ASN A 100 -6.88 4.03 0.81
CA ASN A 100 -6.95 2.62 1.18
C ASN A 100 -6.16 2.39 2.47
N ALA A 101 -6.84 2.43 3.61
CA ALA A 101 -6.22 2.48 4.94
C ALA A 101 -5.62 1.14 5.41
N TYR A 102 -4.87 0.47 4.51
CA TYR A 102 -4.14 -0.78 4.74
C TYR A 102 -2.69 -0.72 4.25
N PHE A 103 -2.13 0.51 4.15
CA PHE A 103 -0.83 0.77 3.56
C PHE A 103 0.09 1.55 4.54
N PRO A 104 0.50 0.90 5.67
CA PRO A 104 1.38 1.54 6.66
C PRO A 104 2.77 1.82 6.06
N PRO A 105 3.42 2.94 6.41
CA PRO A 105 3.03 3.98 7.38
C PRO A 105 2.26 5.17 6.78
N PHE A 106 1.80 5.09 5.52
CA PHE A 106 1.15 6.21 4.83
C PHE A 106 -0.32 6.39 5.24
N GLU A 107 -1.10 5.31 5.23
CA GLU A 107 -2.49 5.27 5.68
C GLU A 107 -2.82 3.87 6.23
N TYR A 108 -3.23 3.81 7.48
CA TYR A 108 -3.56 2.53 8.10
C TYR A 108 -4.45 2.69 9.33
N TYR A 109 -5.08 1.59 9.73
CA TYR A 109 -5.85 1.53 10.95
C TYR A 109 -4.98 1.26 12.17
N GLU A 110 -5.22 2.04 13.24
CA GLU A 110 -4.78 1.75 14.60
C GLU A 110 -6.02 1.58 15.48
N GLY A 111 -6.38 0.32 15.75
CA GLY A 111 -7.70 -0.02 16.30
C GLY A 111 -8.82 0.27 15.31
N ASP A 112 -9.74 1.15 15.69
CA ASP A 112 -10.88 1.62 14.89
C ASP A 112 -10.64 3.00 14.25
N LYS A 113 -9.45 3.56 14.40
CA LYS A 113 -9.09 4.89 13.93
C LYS A 113 -8.06 4.83 12.82
N ILE A 114 -8.01 5.87 11.99
CA ILE A 114 -7.09 5.94 10.86
C ILE A 114 -5.93 6.88 11.19
N THR A 115 -4.73 6.50 10.79
CA THR A 115 -3.49 7.25 11.01
C THR A 115 -2.57 7.10 9.79
N GLY A 116 -1.42 7.77 9.80
CA GLY A 116 -0.41 7.69 8.75
C GLY A 116 0.00 9.06 8.21
N VAL A 117 1.08 9.03 7.41
CA VAL A 117 1.68 10.22 6.79
C VAL A 117 0.65 10.99 5.96
N ASP A 118 -0.04 10.29 5.05
CA ASP A 118 -1.02 10.89 4.15
C ASP A 118 -2.20 11.47 4.92
N MET A 119 -2.65 10.75 5.95
CA MET A 119 -3.76 11.19 6.79
C MET A 119 -3.40 12.42 7.63
N LYS A 120 -2.14 12.52 8.07
CA LYS A 120 -1.64 13.73 8.75
C LYS A 120 -1.60 14.93 7.80
N ILE A 121 -1.10 14.75 6.57
CA ILE A 121 -1.08 15.79 5.56
C ILE A 121 -2.51 16.18 5.16
N ALA A 122 -3.42 15.21 5.01
CA ALA A 122 -4.85 15.45 4.76
C ALA A 122 -5.49 16.35 5.82
N SER A 123 -5.18 16.09 7.10
CA SER A 123 -5.64 16.91 8.23
C SER A 123 -5.15 18.36 8.13
N LEU A 124 -3.89 18.56 7.75
CA LEU A 124 -3.32 19.90 7.56
C LEU A 124 -3.94 20.63 6.35
N LEU A 125 -4.20 19.89 5.25
CA LEU A 125 -4.87 20.42 4.07
C LEU A 125 -6.31 20.84 4.39
N ALA A 126 -7.05 20.01 5.10
CA ALA A 126 -8.41 20.35 5.52
C ALA A 126 -8.44 21.61 6.40
N ALA A 127 -7.50 21.74 7.35
CA ALA A 127 -7.36 22.92 8.18
C ALA A 127 -7.00 24.18 7.36
N LYS A 128 -6.07 24.08 6.39
CA LYS A 128 -5.69 25.17 5.47
C LYS A 128 -6.89 25.65 4.65
N LEU A 129 -7.78 24.73 4.25
CA LEU A 129 -8.99 25.04 3.48
C LEU A 129 -10.18 25.49 4.34
N GLY A 130 -10.04 25.48 5.68
CA GLY A 130 -11.16 25.76 6.59
C GLY A 130 -12.28 24.74 6.53
N LYS A 131 -11.96 23.48 6.18
CA LYS A 131 -12.91 22.38 6.01
C LYS A 131 -12.70 21.31 7.10
N THR A 132 -13.76 20.54 7.33
CA THR A 132 -13.67 19.33 8.16
C THR A 132 -13.15 18.18 7.32
N LEU A 133 -12.15 17.44 7.79
CA LEU A 133 -11.66 16.25 7.11
C LEU A 133 -12.70 15.13 7.20
N TYR A 134 -12.93 14.42 6.09
CA TYR A 134 -13.60 13.14 6.04
C TYR A 134 -12.73 12.14 5.26
N ILE A 135 -12.34 11.04 5.89
CA ILE A 135 -11.57 9.98 5.24
C ILE A 135 -12.54 8.92 4.71
N TYR A 136 -12.50 8.70 3.40
CA TYR A 136 -13.31 7.71 2.71
C TYR A 136 -12.42 6.53 2.32
N ASP A 137 -12.39 5.51 3.20
CA ASP A 137 -11.64 4.27 2.99
C ASP A 137 -12.35 3.39 1.94
N MET A 138 -11.58 2.85 1.00
CA MET A 138 -12.04 2.01 -0.09
C MET A 138 -10.91 1.13 -0.64
N ASP A 139 -11.23 0.21 -1.55
CA ASP A 139 -10.22 -0.55 -2.27
C ASP A 139 -9.35 0.41 -3.13
N PHE A 140 -8.03 0.15 -3.19
CA PHE A 140 -7.06 1.05 -3.82
C PHE A 140 -7.38 1.36 -5.28
N ASP A 141 -7.83 0.36 -6.05
CA ASP A 141 -8.19 0.50 -7.46
C ASP A 141 -9.42 1.40 -7.71
N ALA A 142 -10.23 1.65 -6.67
CA ALA A 142 -11.39 2.54 -6.73
C ALA A 142 -11.04 4.02 -6.45
N VAL A 143 -9.87 4.33 -5.88
CA VAL A 143 -9.51 5.69 -5.42
C VAL A 143 -9.55 6.71 -6.56
N ILE A 144 -8.86 6.44 -7.68
CA ILE A 144 -8.81 7.36 -8.83
C ILE A 144 -10.21 7.60 -9.40
N THR A 145 -11.00 6.54 -9.55
CA THR A 145 -12.38 6.65 -10.07
C THR A 145 -13.25 7.49 -9.13
N SER A 146 -13.11 7.31 -7.82
CA SER A 146 -13.85 8.08 -6.82
C SER A 146 -13.55 9.59 -6.91
N VAL A 147 -12.29 9.96 -7.11
CA VAL A 147 -11.88 11.36 -7.31
C VAL A 147 -12.38 11.93 -8.64
N LYS A 148 -12.21 11.16 -9.73
CA LYS A 148 -12.69 11.55 -11.07
C LYS A 148 -14.19 11.80 -11.10
N GLU A 149 -14.97 10.99 -10.40
CA GLU A 149 -16.43 11.10 -10.31
C GLU A 149 -16.92 12.14 -9.29
N GLY A 150 -16.01 12.80 -8.57
CA GLY A 150 -16.33 13.80 -7.55
C GLY A 150 -16.95 13.23 -6.27
N LYS A 151 -16.85 11.92 -6.06
CA LYS A 151 -17.24 11.27 -4.79
C LYS A 151 -16.28 11.63 -3.66
N ALA A 152 -15.00 11.76 -4.00
CA ALA A 152 -13.97 12.34 -3.15
C ALA A 152 -13.37 13.59 -3.82
N ASP A 153 -12.78 14.49 -3.05
CA ASP A 153 -12.12 15.69 -3.55
C ASP A 153 -10.69 15.40 -4.00
N ILE A 154 -10.01 14.50 -3.28
CA ILE A 154 -8.61 14.17 -3.46
C ILE A 154 -8.35 12.71 -3.06
N GLY A 155 -7.45 12.03 -3.76
CA GLY A 155 -6.94 10.71 -3.42
C GLY A 155 -5.58 10.83 -2.73
N MET A 156 -5.46 10.30 -1.50
CA MET A 156 -4.25 10.29 -0.70
C MET A 156 -4.04 8.85 -0.21
N ALA A 157 -3.18 8.11 -0.91
CA ALA A 157 -3.09 6.65 -0.76
C ALA A 157 -1.71 6.09 -1.20
N GLY A 158 -0.61 6.80 -0.89
CA GLY A 158 0.73 6.38 -1.32
C GLY A 158 0.82 6.17 -2.84
N MET A 159 0.20 7.05 -3.62
CA MET A 159 -0.06 6.79 -5.03
C MET A 159 1.10 7.20 -5.93
N THR A 160 1.68 6.25 -6.66
CA THR A 160 2.72 6.48 -7.65
C THR A 160 2.18 7.26 -8.85
N VAL A 161 2.88 8.33 -9.22
CA VAL A 161 2.63 9.10 -10.44
C VAL A 161 3.11 8.28 -11.65
N ASN A 162 2.28 8.13 -12.65
CA ASN A 162 2.64 7.57 -13.94
C ASN A 162 1.80 8.15 -15.07
N GLU A 163 2.24 7.96 -16.31
CA GLU A 163 1.62 8.56 -17.51
C GLU A 163 0.19 8.07 -17.74
N GLU A 164 -0.12 6.81 -17.42
CA GLU A 164 -1.47 6.26 -17.61
C GLU A 164 -2.47 6.89 -16.64
N ARG A 165 -2.11 6.99 -15.36
CA ARG A 165 -2.94 7.69 -14.36
C ARG A 165 -3.13 9.16 -14.73
N LEU A 166 -2.08 9.82 -15.26
CA LEU A 166 -2.15 11.21 -15.73
C LEU A 166 -3.11 11.41 -16.91
N LYS A 167 -3.47 10.39 -17.67
CA LYS A 167 -4.54 10.50 -18.69
C LYS A 167 -5.90 10.77 -18.06
N THR A 168 -6.13 10.28 -16.87
CA THR A 168 -7.44 10.28 -16.18
C THR A 168 -7.55 11.34 -15.08
N ILE A 169 -6.47 11.57 -14.34
CA ILE A 169 -6.40 12.40 -13.14
C ILE A 169 -5.17 13.31 -13.21
N ASP A 170 -5.15 14.40 -12.44
CA ASP A 170 -3.95 15.18 -12.18
C ASP A 170 -3.32 14.76 -10.84
N PHE A 171 -2.05 15.10 -10.67
CA PHE A 171 -1.34 14.91 -9.41
C PHE A 171 -0.80 16.24 -8.86
N THR A 172 -0.64 16.29 -7.54
CA THR A 172 0.13 17.33 -6.87
C THR A 172 1.63 17.19 -7.18
N GLU A 173 2.46 18.08 -6.64
CA GLU A 173 3.89 17.85 -6.50
C GLU A 173 4.14 16.58 -5.71
N GLU A 174 5.21 15.86 -6.07
CA GLU A 174 5.65 14.63 -5.41
C GLU A 174 6.11 14.94 -3.97
N TYR A 175 5.75 14.07 -3.02
CA TYR A 175 6.11 14.29 -1.61
C TYR A 175 7.00 13.20 -1.02
N TYR A 176 7.12 12.03 -1.70
CA TYR A 176 7.91 10.90 -1.23
C TYR A 176 8.47 10.09 -2.41
N GLU A 177 9.70 9.57 -2.25
CA GLU A 177 10.31 8.63 -3.19
C GLU A 177 10.16 7.20 -2.66
N SER A 178 9.71 6.28 -3.49
CA SER A 178 9.46 4.88 -3.16
C SER A 178 10.03 3.93 -4.21
N ALA A 179 9.91 2.64 -3.93
CA ALA A 179 10.30 1.57 -4.83
C ALA A 179 9.53 0.29 -4.47
N GLN A 180 9.39 -0.63 -5.42
CA GLN A 180 8.95 -1.99 -5.13
C GLN A 180 10.12 -2.82 -4.58
N VAL A 181 9.83 -3.72 -3.63
CA VAL A 181 10.79 -4.67 -3.08
C VAL A 181 10.19 -6.07 -2.99
N LEU A 182 11.06 -7.07 -2.93
CA LEU A 182 10.67 -8.47 -2.79
C LEU A 182 10.57 -8.87 -1.31
N ILE A 183 9.52 -9.61 -0.97
CA ILE A 183 9.33 -10.29 0.31
C ILE A 183 9.25 -11.79 0.05
N VAL A 184 9.99 -12.58 0.82
CA VAL A 184 9.96 -14.04 0.76
C VAL A 184 9.90 -14.63 2.16
N ARG A 185 9.65 -15.93 2.30
CA ARG A 185 9.82 -16.61 3.60
C ARG A 185 11.28 -16.56 4.06
N GLU A 186 11.52 -16.59 5.35
CA GLU A 186 12.87 -16.50 5.92
C GLU A 186 13.76 -17.67 5.48
N ASP A 187 13.18 -18.84 5.24
CA ASP A 187 13.84 -20.05 4.77
C ASP A 187 13.95 -20.16 3.24
N ASP A 188 13.59 -19.10 2.50
CA ASP A 188 13.71 -19.08 1.04
C ASP A 188 15.15 -19.29 0.58
N THR A 189 15.32 -20.12 -0.43
CA THR A 189 16.61 -20.42 -1.07
C THR A 189 16.70 -19.94 -2.52
N VAL A 190 15.58 -19.54 -3.15
CA VAL A 190 15.55 -19.14 -4.55
C VAL A 190 16.32 -17.83 -4.76
N PHE A 191 16.15 -16.88 -3.85
CA PHE A 191 16.78 -15.56 -3.92
C PHE A 191 17.98 -15.40 -2.98
N ALA A 192 18.42 -16.47 -2.30
CA ALA A 192 19.46 -16.40 -1.26
C ALA A 192 20.81 -15.85 -1.76
N ASP A 193 21.15 -16.07 -3.03
CA ASP A 193 22.41 -15.64 -3.64
C ASP A 193 22.31 -14.29 -4.36
N CYS A 194 21.11 -13.66 -4.43
CA CYS A 194 20.90 -12.36 -5.06
C CYS A 194 21.64 -11.25 -4.29
N LYS A 195 22.33 -10.38 -5.02
CA LYS A 195 23.12 -9.27 -4.49
C LYS A 195 22.73 -7.92 -5.07
N SER A 196 21.73 -7.90 -5.94
CA SER A 196 21.21 -6.71 -6.61
C SER A 196 19.72 -6.88 -6.96
N ALA A 197 19.09 -5.77 -7.35
CA ALA A 197 17.74 -5.79 -7.93
C ALA A 197 17.72 -6.59 -9.23
N ASP A 198 18.73 -6.43 -10.08
CA ASP A 198 18.84 -7.15 -11.35
C ASP A 198 18.91 -8.67 -11.14
N ASP A 199 19.61 -9.15 -10.10
CA ASP A 199 19.66 -10.58 -9.77
C ASP A 199 18.26 -11.09 -9.39
N ILE A 200 17.50 -10.31 -8.61
CA ILE A 200 16.12 -10.65 -8.23
C ILE A 200 15.22 -10.70 -9.46
N ILE A 201 15.28 -9.67 -10.33
CA ILE A 201 14.49 -9.59 -11.55
C ILE A 201 14.83 -10.78 -12.48
N ALA A 202 16.10 -11.11 -12.65
CA ALA A 202 16.53 -12.26 -13.44
C ALA A 202 15.97 -13.57 -12.87
N LYS A 203 16.05 -13.73 -11.54
CA LYS A 203 15.50 -14.92 -10.85
C LYS A 203 13.99 -15.04 -10.96
N LEU A 204 13.24 -13.93 -10.89
CA LEU A 204 11.79 -13.92 -11.16
C LEU A 204 11.49 -14.34 -12.60
N GLY A 205 12.28 -13.87 -13.57
CA GLY A 205 12.16 -14.22 -14.98
C GLY A 205 12.45 -15.69 -15.29
N GLU A 206 13.25 -16.40 -14.47
CA GLU A 206 13.55 -17.83 -14.56
C GLU A 206 12.43 -18.73 -14.02
N GLN A 207 11.45 -18.16 -13.28
CA GLN A 207 10.38 -18.94 -12.64
C GLN A 207 9.36 -19.47 -13.66
N ASN A 208 8.55 -20.42 -13.24
CA ASN A 208 7.48 -21.00 -14.03
C ASN A 208 6.10 -20.75 -13.40
N ALA A 209 5.03 -21.25 -14.01
CA ALA A 209 3.65 -21.01 -13.59
C ALA A 209 3.28 -21.55 -12.20
N ASP A 210 4.08 -22.44 -11.63
CA ASP A 210 3.87 -22.92 -10.27
C ASP A 210 4.36 -21.92 -9.23
N PHE A 211 5.29 -21.02 -9.61
CA PHE A 211 5.79 -19.96 -8.75
C PHE A 211 4.79 -18.79 -8.69
N LYS A 212 4.30 -18.49 -7.49
CA LYS A 212 3.24 -17.53 -7.25
C LYS A 212 3.76 -16.28 -6.55
N VAL A 213 3.56 -15.14 -7.17
CA VAL A 213 3.87 -13.82 -6.59
C VAL A 213 2.57 -13.13 -6.17
N GLY A 214 2.47 -12.74 -4.91
CA GLY A 214 1.37 -11.93 -4.40
C GLY A 214 1.66 -10.44 -4.53
N THR A 215 0.65 -9.66 -4.89
CA THR A 215 0.72 -8.20 -4.97
C THR A 215 -0.62 -7.60 -4.57
N GLN A 216 -0.69 -6.30 -4.32
CA GLN A 216 -1.98 -5.63 -4.13
C GLN A 216 -2.56 -5.20 -5.49
N ASN A 217 -3.88 -5.40 -5.70
CA ASN A 217 -4.58 -5.01 -6.91
C ASN A 217 -4.45 -3.51 -7.22
N GLY A 218 -4.27 -3.17 -8.49
CA GLY A 218 -4.22 -1.79 -8.97
C GLY A 218 -2.93 -1.03 -8.62
N THR A 219 -1.97 -1.64 -7.91
CA THR A 219 -0.68 -1.03 -7.57
C THR A 219 0.37 -1.24 -8.65
N THR A 220 1.44 -0.43 -8.60
CA THR A 220 2.62 -0.61 -9.45
C THR A 220 3.28 -1.97 -9.26
N GLY A 221 3.27 -2.53 -8.05
CA GLY A 221 3.76 -3.88 -7.78
C GLY A 221 2.99 -4.95 -8.55
N TYR A 222 1.67 -4.80 -8.68
CA TYR A 222 0.86 -5.70 -9.51
C TYR A 222 1.24 -5.60 -10.98
N MET A 223 1.32 -4.37 -11.51
CA MET A 223 1.66 -4.11 -12.91
C MET A 223 3.08 -4.56 -13.24
N PHE A 224 4.04 -4.32 -12.35
CA PHE A 224 5.42 -4.80 -12.48
C PHE A 224 5.49 -6.33 -12.56
N SER A 225 4.71 -7.05 -11.74
CA SER A 225 4.72 -8.51 -11.71
C SER A 225 3.93 -9.14 -12.87
N ALA A 226 2.70 -8.67 -13.11
CA ALA A 226 1.80 -9.25 -14.12
C ALA A 226 2.12 -8.78 -15.55
N GLY A 227 2.72 -7.61 -15.68
CA GLY A 227 2.87 -6.88 -16.93
C GLY A 227 1.69 -5.95 -17.20
N ASP A 228 2.00 -4.76 -17.66
CA ASP A 228 1.03 -3.77 -18.11
C ASP A 228 1.75 -2.82 -19.09
N GLU A 229 1.46 -2.95 -20.39
CA GLU A 229 2.13 -2.17 -21.43
C GLU A 229 1.83 -0.67 -21.32
N ASP A 230 0.62 -0.30 -20.86
CA ASP A 230 0.22 1.10 -20.68
C ASP A 230 1.00 1.76 -19.52
N PHE A 231 1.44 0.97 -18.54
CA PHE A 231 2.29 1.39 -17.44
C PHE A 231 3.79 1.16 -17.68
N GLY A 232 4.16 0.62 -18.84
CA GLY A 232 5.55 0.40 -19.25
C GLY A 232 6.23 -0.80 -18.58
N TYR A 233 5.46 -1.79 -18.10
CA TYR A 233 5.97 -3.00 -17.48
C TYR A 233 5.74 -4.23 -18.36
N ASP A 234 6.82 -4.94 -18.70
CA ASP A 234 6.76 -6.21 -19.47
C ASP A 234 6.18 -7.37 -18.67
N GLY A 235 6.27 -7.29 -17.33
CA GLY A 235 5.88 -8.36 -16.42
C GLY A 235 6.72 -9.62 -16.54
N PHE A 236 6.37 -10.62 -15.72
CA PHE A 236 7.01 -11.93 -15.73
C PHE A 236 6.06 -12.96 -16.32
N LYS A 237 6.17 -13.23 -17.63
CA LYS A 237 5.21 -14.05 -18.42
C LYS A 237 5.08 -15.51 -17.97
N ASN A 238 6.06 -16.01 -17.26
CA ASN A 238 6.14 -17.44 -16.90
C ASN A 238 5.68 -17.76 -15.48
N LEU A 239 5.61 -16.79 -14.58
CA LEU A 239 5.12 -17.02 -13.21
C LEU A 239 3.63 -16.63 -13.08
N THR A 240 3.03 -16.96 -11.94
CA THR A 240 1.65 -16.58 -11.63
C THR A 240 1.60 -15.38 -10.69
N THR A 241 1.03 -14.26 -11.15
CA THR A 241 0.75 -13.09 -10.28
C THR A 241 -0.63 -13.22 -9.66
N ASN A 242 -0.70 -13.16 -8.34
CA ASN A 242 -1.94 -13.19 -7.56
C ASN A 242 -2.22 -11.81 -6.96
N GLY A 243 -3.33 -11.19 -7.37
CA GLY A 243 -3.78 -9.93 -6.81
C GLY A 243 -4.56 -10.11 -5.50
N TYR A 244 -4.27 -9.26 -4.53
CA TYR A 244 -4.93 -9.18 -3.22
C TYR A 244 -5.56 -7.81 -3.01
N THR A 245 -6.56 -7.72 -2.15
CA THR A 245 -7.15 -6.43 -1.77
C THR A 245 -6.21 -5.59 -0.90
N THR A 246 -5.32 -6.24 -0.14
CA THR A 246 -4.29 -5.56 0.65
C THR A 246 -2.96 -6.30 0.62
N GLY A 247 -1.84 -5.57 0.76
CA GLY A 247 -0.51 -6.18 0.85
C GLY A 247 -0.36 -7.12 2.06
N ALA A 248 -1.01 -6.80 3.17
CA ALA A 248 -0.98 -7.65 4.38
C ALA A 248 -1.59 -9.04 4.15
N LEU A 249 -2.62 -9.14 3.32
CA LEU A 249 -3.21 -10.44 2.94
C LEU A 249 -2.24 -11.27 2.09
N ALA A 250 -1.52 -10.65 1.16
CA ALA A 250 -0.50 -11.30 0.37
C ALA A 250 0.64 -11.84 1.27
N VAL A 251 1.18 -11.00 2.18
CA VAL A 251 2.25 -11.41 3.11
C VAL A 251 1.78 -12.51 4.06
N ARG A 252 0.53 -12.49 4.51
CA ARG A 252 -0.04 -13.58 5.31
C ARG A 252 -0.09 -14.90 4.53
N ASP A 253 -0.49 -14.87 3.27
CA ASP A 253 -0.54 -16.07 2.43
C ASP A 253 0.87 -16.57 2.09
N LEU A 254 1.86 -15.69 1.93
CA LEU A 254 3.28 -16.02 1.84
C LEU A 254 3.77 -16.75 3.10
N ALA A 255 3.51 -16.20 4.29
CA ALA A 255 3.91 -16.81 5.57
C ALA A 255 3.29 -18.19 5.78
N ASN A 256 2.08 -18.42 5.24
CA ASN A 256 1.39 -19.72 5.28
C ASN A 256 1.79 -20.67 4.14
N GLY A 257 2.73 -20.30 3.27
CA GLY A 257 3.22 -21.15 2.17
C GLY A 257 2.23 -21.38 1.03
N LYS A 258 1.26 -20.49 0.84
CA LYS A 258 0.29 -20.55 -0.27
C LYS A 258 0.82 -19.90 -1.55
N ILE A 259 1.75 -18.96 -1.40
CA ILE A 259 2.47 -18.29 -2.46
C ILE A 259 3.97 -18.25 -2.12
N ASP A 260 4.81 -17.93 -3.07
CA ASP A 260 6.26 -18.08 -2.98
C ASP A 260 6.98 -16.77 -2.68
N ALA A 261 6.46 -15.66 -3.18
CA ALA A 261 6.99 -14.32 -2.96
C ALA A 261 5.87 -13.27 -2.92
N VAL A 262 6.19 -12.07 -2.45
CA VAL A 262 5.32 -10.88 -2.53
C VAL A 262 6.14 -9.71 -3.04
N ILE A 263 5.56 -8.89 -3.91
CA ILE A 263 6.12 -7.62 -4.36
C ILE A 263 5.22 -6.51 -3.83
N LEU A 264 5.79 -5.61 -3.04
CA LEU A 264 5.13 -4.44 -2.46
C LEU A 264 6.08 -3.26 -2.40
N ASP A 265 5.53 -2.09 -2.18
CA ASP A 265 6.27 -0.88 -1.87
C ASP A 265 7.09 -1.03 -0.59
N LYS A 266 8.30 -0.50 -0.60
CA LYS A 266 9.36 -0.75 0.39
C LYS A 266 8.91 -0.52 1.84
N GLN A 267 8.34 0.64 2.15
CA GLN A 267 7.97 0.92 3.54
C GLN A 267 6.79 0.08 4.05
N PRO A 268 5.70 -0.08 3.29
CA PRO A 268 4.66 -1.05 3.61
C PRO A 268 5.18 -2.47 3.78
N ALA A 269 6.07 -2.92 2.88
CA ALA A 269 6.69 -4.24 2.97
C ALA A 269 7.41 -4.45 4.30
N ILE A 270 8.25 -3.49 4.71
CA ILE A 270 9.00 -3.53 5.98
C ILE A 270 8.04 -3.57 7.18
N MET A 271 7.03 -2.70 7.21
CA MET A 271 6.11 -2.61 8.34
C MET A 271 5.20 -3.85 8.46
N ILE A 272 4.68 -4.34 7.33
CA ILE A 272 3.84 -5.54 7.30
C ILE A 272 4.67 -6.77 7.69
N ALA A 273 5.90 -6.94 7.17
CA ALA A 273 6.79 -8.02 7.55
C ALA A 273 7.14 -7.99 9.05
N LYS A 274 7.44 -6.80 9.60
CA LYS A 274 7.69 -6.62 11.05
C LYS A 274 6.48 -7.01 11.89
N SER A 275 5.27 -6.71 11.43
CA SER A 275 4.04 -7.10 12.13
C SER A 275 3.77 -8.61 12.02
N THR A 276 4.01 -9.21 10.84
CA THR A 276 3.83 -10.65 10.60
C THR A 276 4.78 -11.50 11.43
N ASN A 277 5.98 -11.02 11.68
CA ASN A 277 7.06 -11.75 12.39
C ASN A 277 6.95 -11.70 13.92
N LYS A 278 6.01 -10.93 14.50
CA LYS A 278 5.77 -10.86 15.95
C LYS A 278 5.06 -12.12 16.46
#